data_7a276dfd38135ad85d0b4a417fabc8b4
#
_entry.id   7a276dfd38135ad85d0b4a417fabc8b4
#
_cell.length_a   1.000
_cell.length_b   1.000
_cell.length_c   1.000
_cell.angle_alpha   90.00
_cell.angle_beta   90.00
_cell.angle_gamma   90.00
#
_symmetry.space_group_name_H-M   'P 1'
#
loop_
_entity.id
_entity.type
_entity.pdbx_description
1 polymer ?
#
loop_
_entity_poly.entity_id
_entity_poly.type
_entity_poly.pdbx_seq_one_letter_code
_entity_poly.pdbx_strand_id
1 'polypeptide(L)'
;FEDLDSATVTLGVGKNMVQSIRYWMRAAQLIDPIDNHPTDLGTLLFDMDSGEDPFLEDQGTLWLLHWLLASNTEMATAISWFFSKYHKASFDQGELRAALSSYLQESMIKKRPAAATLKSDISVLARLYAKTQMAIVAEDVLDSPLSELGLIFEHGKSGYSSTFQDHSDLPSEIVGF
;
A
#
# COMPACT_ATOMS: atom_id res chain seq x y z
N PHE A 1 8.69 7.38 18.07
CA PHE A 1 9.06 6.00 17.67
C PHE A 1 10.58 5.70 17.83
N GLU A 2 11.32 6.42 18.67
CA GLU A 2 12.77 6.19 18.84
C GLU A 2 13.07 4.81 19.42
N ASP A 3 12.26 4.36 20.38
CA ASP A 3 12.42 3.03 20.99
C ASP A 3 11.31 2.07 20.55
N LEU A 4 11.72 0.88 20.09
CA LEU A 4 10.81 -0.16 19.62
C LEU A 4 9.92 -0.71 20.73
N ASP A 5 10.47 -0.82 21.95
CA ASP A 5 9.76 -1.36 23.11
C ASP A 5 8.71 -0.35 23.60
N SER A 6 9.04 0.92 23.65
CA SER A 6 8.10 2.01 23.96
C SER A 6 6.96 2.07 22.95
N ALA A 7 7.26 2.00 21.65
CA ALA A 7 6.24 1.99 20.59
C ALA A 7 5.31 0.77 20.69
N THR A 8 5.84 -0.41 21.06
CA THR A 8 5.06 -1.63 21.28
C THR A 8 4.02 -1.42 22.40
N VAL A 9 4.42 -0.81 23.51
CA VAL A 9 3.53 -0.53 24.64
C VAL A 9 2.48 0.53 24.28
N THR A 10 2.90 1.62 23.66
CA THR A 10 2.02 2.74 23.28
C THR A 10 0.97 2.33 22.28
N LEU A 11 1.35 1.55 21.26
CA LEU A 11 0.44 1.11 20.21
C LEU A 11 -0.34 -0.17 20.58
N GLY A 12 0.05 -0.86 21.65
CA GLY A 12 -0.58 -2.12 22.06
C GLY A 12 -0.39 -3.27 21.05
N VAL A 13 0.67 -3.24 20.23
CA VAL A 13 0.93 -4.22 19.18
C VAL A 13 2.32 -4.83 19.31
N GLY A 14 2.55 -6.02 18.73
CA GLY A 14 3.84 -6.70 18.78
C GLY A 14 4.94 -5.99 17.99
N LYS A 15 6.22 -6.24 18.35
CA LYS A 15 7.42 -5.63 17.71
C LYS A 15 7.41 -5.72 16.19
N ASN A 16 7.01 -6.86 15.62
CA ASN A 16 6.94 -7.04 14.15
C ASN A 16 5.90 -6.12 13.51
N MET A 17 4.79 -5.86 14.19
CA MET A 17 3.77 -4.94 13.73
C MET A 17 4.28 -3.49 13.77
N VAL A 18 4.97 -3.08 14.83
CA VAL A 18 5.61 -1.76 14.92
C VAL A 18 6.60 -1.56 13.77
N GLN A 19 7.42 -2.58 13.47
CA GLN A 19 8.35 -2.52 12.33
C GLN A 19 7.63 -2.40 10.99
N SER A 20 6.51 -3.12 10.82
CA SER A 20 5.68 -3.03 9.61
C SER A 20 5.05 -1.64 9.47
N ILE A 21 4.50 -1.08 10.55
CA ILE A 21 3.95 0.28 10.55
C ILE A 21 5.05 1.29 10.13
N ARG A 22 6.22 1.25 10.76
CA ARG A 22 7.35 2.11 10.37
C ARG A 22 7.73 1.97 8.91
N TYR A 23 7.79 0.74 8.42
CA TYR A 23 8.12 0.48 7.02
C TYR A 23 7.13 1.18 6.06
N TRP A 24 5.84 1.03 6.30
CA TRP A 24 4.82 1.62 5.45
C TRP A 24 4.73 3.14 5.57
N MET A 25 4.92 3.68 6.78
CA MET A 25 5.01 5.13 6.97
C MET A 25 6.19 5.74 6.21
N ARG A 26 7.35 5.07 6.18
CA ARG A 26 8.51 5.49 5.37
C ARG A 26 8.22 5.34 3.87
N ALA A 27 7.62 4.22 3.46
CA ALA A 27 7.27 3.98 2.06
C ALA A 27 6.30 5.04 1.52
N ALA A 28 5.38 5.51 2.35
CA ALA A 28 4.44 6.60 2.06
C ALA A 28 5.02 7.99 2.36
N GLN A 29 6.30 8.11 2.70
CA GLN A 29 6.99 9.37 2.98
C GLN A 29 6.39 10.20 4.13
N LEU A 30 5.69 9.56 5.06
CA LEU A 30 5.06 10.21 6.22
C LEU A 30 6.03 10.41 7.38
N ILE A 31 7.08 9.61 7.46
CA ILE A 31 8.17 9.75 8.42
C ILE A 31 9.52 9.70 7.71
N ASP A 32 10.50 10.40 8.28
CA ASP A 32 11.87 10.38 7.78
C ASP A 32 12.50 8.98 7.94
N PRO A 33 13.20 8.46 6.91
CA PRO A 33 13.78 7.13 6.96
C PRO A 33 14.96 6.99 7.94
N ILE A 34 15.57 8.09 8.39
CA ILE A 34 16.75 8.08 9.25
C ILE A 34 16.34 8.14 10.74
N ASP A 35 15.58 9.17 11.11
CA ASP A 35 15.25 9.46 12.50
C ASP A 35 13.82 9.08 12.92
N ASN A 36 12.96 8.71 11.95
CA ASN A 36 11.54 8.38 12.15
C ASN A 36 10.66 9.53 12.67
N HIS A 37 11.11 10.77 12.58
CA HIS A 37 10.27 11.91 12.85
C HIS A 37 9.23 12.08 11.72
N PRO A 38 8.04 12.64 12.01
CA PRO A 38 7.10 13.00 10.99
C PRO A 38 7.74 13.95 9.97
N THR A 39 7.49 13.71 8.69
CA THR A 39 7.80 14.69 7.63
C THR A 39 6.82 15.85 7.68
N ASP A 40 7.09 16.93 6.93
CA ASP A 40 6.13 18.02 6.78
C ASP A 40 4.79 17.51 6.25
N LEU A 41 4.82 16.57 5.29
CA LEU A 41 3.62 15.90 4.77
C LEU A 41 2.92 15.06 5.84
N GLY A 42 3.67 14.28 6.60
CA GLY A 42 3.12 13.46 7.69
C GLY A 42 2.45 14.31 8.75
N THR A 43 3.05 15.46 9.11
CA THR A 43 2.47 16.41 10.04
C THR A 43 1.25 17.11 9.45
N LEU A 44 1.35 17.59 8.19
CA LEU A 44 0.24 18.25 7.51
C LEU A 44 -1.02 17.38 7.46
N LEU A 45 -0.87 16.08 7.22
CA LEU A 45 -2.02 15.18 7.08
C LEU A 45 -2.52 14.66 8.43
N PHE A 46 -1.61 14.22 9.31
CA PHE A 46 -1.96 13.34 10.43
C PHE A 46 -1.68 13.91 11.84
N ASP A 47 -1.28 15.19 11.95
CA ASP A 47 -1.21 15.81 13.27
C ASP A 47 -2.59 15.83 13.92
N MET A 48 -2.70 15.38 15.17
CA MET A 48 -3.99 15.18 15.85
C MET A 48 -4.73 16.49 16.15
N ASP A 49 -4.00 17.59 16.24
CA ASP A 49 -4.57 18.90 16.60
C ASP A 49 -4.75 19.82 15.38
N SER A 50 -3.91 19.67 14.38
CA SER A 50 -3.83 20.59 13.25
C SER A 50 -3.75 19.91 11.87
N GLY A 51 -3.76 18.58 11.81
CA GLY A 51 -3.72 17.83 10.55
C GLY A 51 -5.00 17.95 9.75
N GLU A 52 -4.87 17.92 8.44
CA GLU A 52 -6.00 18.05 7.51
C GLU A 52 -6.91 16.79 7.50
N ASP A 53 -6.33 15.60 7.76
CA ASP A 53 -7.07 14.33 7.75
C ASP A 53 -6.49 13.33 8.78
N PRO A 54 -6.57 13.62 10.09
CA PRO A 54 -5.99 12.78 11.13
C PRO A 54 -6.52 11.34 11.17
N PHE A 55 -7.73 11.12 10.67
CA PHE A 55 -8.44 9.83 10.72
C PHE A 55 -8.51 9.12 9.36
N LEU A 56 -7.90 9.67 8.32
CA LEU A 56 -7.86 9.09 6.98
C LEU A 56 -9.28 8.89 6.39
N GLU A 57 -10.11 9.91 6.48
CA GLU A 57 -11.49 9.91 6.00
C GLU A 57 -11.64 10.58 4.62
N ASP A 58 -10.65 11.38 4.20
CA ASP A 58 -10.67 12.10 2.93
C ASP A 58 -10.17 11.21 1.78
N GLN A 59 -10.94 11.12 0.73
CA GLN A 59 -10.59 10.32 -0.45
C GLN A 59 -9.35 10.88 -1.19
N GLY A 60 -9.14 12.19 -1.14
CA GLY A 60 -7.93 12.82 -1.68
C GLY A 60 -6.67 12.34 -0.96
N THR A 61 -6.72 12.19 0.36
CA THR A 61 -5.62 11.61 1.15
C THR A 61 -5.33 10.17 0.72
N LEU A 62 -6.36 9.36 0.47
CA LEU A 62 -6.18 7.98 -0.03
C LEU A 62 -5.50 7.97 -1.41
N TRP A 63 -5.91 8.84 -2.33
CA TRP A 63 -5.27 8.98 -3.64
C TRP A 63 -3.83 9.44 -3.53
N LEU A 64 -3.53 10.39 -2.64
CA LEU A 64 -2.17 10.85 -2.38
C LEU A 64 -1.28 9.72 -1.85
N LEU A 65 -1.76 8.96 -0.86
CA LEU A 65 -1.04 7.79 -0.33
C LEU A 65 -0.82 6.73 -1.40
N HIS A 66 -1.83 6.45 -2.23
CA HIS A 66 -1.69 5.56 -3.37
C HIS A 66 -0.57 6.04 -4.31
N TRP A 67 -0.57 7.31 -4.68
CA TRP A 67 0.44 7.88 -5.58
C TRP A 67 1.85 7.79 -4.98
N LEU A 68 2.01 8.11 -3.71
CA LEU A 68 3.29 7.99 -2.99
C LEU A 68 3.82 6.55 -2.99
N LEU A 69 2.97 5.58 -2.73
CA LEU A 69 3.34 4.16 -2.76
C LEU A 69 3.60 3.67 -4.19
N ALA A 70 2.77 4.04 -5.16
CA ALA A 70 2.91 3.62 -6.55
C ALA A 70 4.14 4.22 -7.24
N SER A 71 4.60 5.40 -6.81
CA SER A 71 5.83 6.02 -7.30
C SER A 71 7.10 5.55 -6.58
N ASN A 72 6.98 4.89 -5.42
CA ASN A 72 8.14 4.43 -4.64
C ASN A 72 8.66 3.07 -5.14
N THR A 73 9.61 3.10 -6.06
CA THR A 73 10.21 1.90 -6.66
C THR A 73 11.14 1.12 -5.71
N GLU A 74 11.64 1.76 -4.65
CA GLU A 74 12.61 1.16 -3.74
C GLU A 74 11.94 0.40 -2.59
N MET A 75 11.00 1.03 -1.91
CA MET A 75 10.34 0.45 -0.74
C MET A 75 9.02 -0.25 -1.09
N ALA A 76 8.29 0.21 -2.10
CA ALA A 76 7.02 -0.37 -2.52
C ALA A 76 7.09 -0.99 -3.92
N THR A 77 8.19 -1.68 -4.25
CA THR A 77 8.49 -2.21 -5.59
C THR A 77 7.34 -2.98 -6.23
N ALA A 78 6.66 -3.87 -5.49
CA ALA A 78 5.56 -4.66 -6.01
C ALA A 78 4.34 -3.79 -6.37
N ILE A 79 4.03 -2.78 -5.54
CA ILE A 79 2.94 -1.82 -5.77
C ILE A 79 3.28 -0.94 -6.97
N SER A 80 4.48 -0.35 -6.96
CA SER A 80 4.96 0.50 -8.07
C SER A 80 4.96 -0.26 -9.40
N TRP A 81 5.48 -1.48 -9.42
CA TRP A 81 5.47 -2.33 -10.62
C TRP A 81 4.05 -2.65 -11.09
N PHE A 82 3.16 -3.02 -10.17
CA PHE A 82 1.79 -3.38 -10.52
C PHE A 82 1.06 -2.23 -11.22
N PHE A 83 1.08 -1.05 -10.64
CA PHE A 83 0.36 0.10 -11.20
C PHE A 83 1.05 0.76 -12.40
N SER A 84 2.38 0.59 -12.56
CA SER A 84 3.12 1.24 -13.66
C SER A 84 3.43 0.32 -14.85
N LYS A 85 3.45 -1.01 -14.67
CA LYS A 85 3.95 -1.97 -15.68
C LYS A 85 3.02 -3.16 -15.94
N TYR A 86 2.19 -3.53 -14.96
CA TYR A 86 1.33 -4.68 -15.09
C TYR A 86 -0.06 -4.25 -15.57
N HIS A 87 -0.43 -4.61 -16.81
CA HIS A 87 -1.65 -4.11 -17.48
C HIS A 87 -2.69 -5.20 -17.77
N LYS A 88 -2.65 -6.34 -17.08
CA LYS A 88 -3.69 -7.35 -17.22
C LYS A 88 -4.93 -6.97 -16.43
N ALA A 89 -6.08 -7.03 -17.08
CA ALA A 89 -7.36 -6.74 -16.45
C ALA A 89 -7.83 -7.84 -15.47
N SER A 90 -7.39 -9.09 -15.67
CA SER A 90 -7.74 -10.22 -14.79
C SER A 90 -6.51 -11.07 -14.51
N PHE A 91 -6.34 -11.51 -13.27
CA PHE A 91 -5.15 -12.23 -12.82
C PHE A 91 -5.41 -13.00 -11.53
N ASP A 92 -4.51 -13.92 -11.20
CA ASP A 92 -4.40 -14.51 -9.87
C ASP A 92 -3.05 -14.19 -9.21
N GLN A 93 -2.91 -14.50 -7.91
CA GLN A 93 -1.66 -14.24 -7.18
C GLN A 93 -0.46 -15.05 -7.71
N GLY A 94 -0.69 -16.21 -8.32
CA GLY A 94 0.36 -17.03 -8.94
C GLY A 94 0.91 -16.37 -10.19
N GLU A 95 0.01 -15.87 -11.06
CA GLU A 95 0.36 -15.11 -12.26
C GLU A 95 1.11 -13.82 -11.91
N LEU A 96 0.60 -13.06 -10.91
CA LEU A 96 1.28 -11.84 -10.45
C LEU A 96 2.70 -12.14 -9.97
N ARG A 97 2.87 -13.19 -9.17
CA ARG A 97 4.18 -13.58 -8.64
C ARG A 97 5.14 -13.97 -9.78
N ALA A 98 4.67 -14.72 -10.76
CA ALA A 98 5.48 -15.12 -11.91
C ALA A 98 5.90 -13.89 -12.74
N ALA A 99 4.96 -12.98 -13.02
CA ALA A 99 5.22 -11.77 -13.78
C ALA A 99 6.17 -10.80 -13.05
N LEU A 100 5.99 -10.59 -11.74
CA LEU A 100 6.92 -9.78 -10.93
C LEU A 100 8.32 -10.40 -10.90
N SER A 101 8.41 -11.74 -10.76
CA SER A 101 9.70 -12.44 -10.80
C SER A 101 10.42 -12.24 -12.15
N SER A 102 9.70 -12.32 -13.27
CA SER A 102 10.27 -12.08 -14.62
C SER A 102 10.74 -10.63 -14.77
N TYR A 103 9.94 -9.66 -14.35
CA TYR A 103 10.30 -8.24 -14.36
C TYR A 103 11.59 -7.96 -13.58
N LEU A 104 11.71 -8.51 -12.36
CA LEU A 104 12.90 -8.34 -11.54
C LEU A 104 14.14 -9.01 -12.13
N GLN A 105 13.97 -10.09 -12.91
CA GLN A 105 15.08 -10.72 -13.63
C GLN A 105 15.57 -9.85 -14.79
N GLU A 106 14.67 -9.26 -15.56
CA GLU A 106 14.96 -8.38 -16.69
C GLU A 106 15.58 -7.05 -16.25
N SER A 107 15.16 -6.54 -15.10
CA SER A 107 15.64 -5.26 -14.54
C SER A 107 17.08 -5.32 -13.99
N MET A 108 17.80 -6.43 -14.17
CA MET A 108 19.21 -6.64 -13.71
C MET A 108 19.43 -6.30 -12.22
N ILE A 109 18.43 -6.48 -11.38
CA ILE A 109 18.56 -6.25 -9.94
C ILE A 109 19.56 -7.24 -9.36
N LYS A 110 20.67 -6.74 -8.83
CA LYS A 110 21.81 -7.55 -8.35
C LYS A 110 21.44 -8.55 -7.26
N LYS A 111 20.42 -8.26 -6.45
CA LYS A 111 19.94 -9.12 -5.36
C LYS A 111 18.50 -9.52 -5.61
N ARG A 112 18.32 -10.76 -6.08
CA ARG A 112 16.96 -11.30 -6.29
C ARG A 112 16.28 -11.57 -4.96
N PRO A 113 15.03 -11.11 -4.75
CA PRO A 113 14.28 -11.46 -3.56
C PRO A 113 13.95 -12.97 -3.55
N ALA A 114 13.87 -13.54 -2.35
CA ALA A 114 13.46 -14.94 -2.18
C ALA A 114 12.00 -15.14 -2.64
N ALA A 115 11.66 -16.34 -3.08
CA ALA A 115 10.28 -16.66 -3.50
C ALA A 115 9.24 -16.40 -2.40
N ALA A 116 9.63 -16.58 -1.13
CA ALA A 116 8.78 -16.26 0.02
C ALA A 116 8.51 -14.76 0.13
N THR A 117 9.50 -13.91 -0.15
CA THR A 117 9.35 -12.45 -0.18
C THR A 117 8.37 -12.03 -1.27
N LEU A 118 8.54 -12.53 -2.50
CA LEU A 118 7.60 -12.23 -3.60
C LEU A 118 6.17 -12.66 -3.27
N LYS A 119 5.99 -13.83 -2.63
CA LYS A 119 4.68 -14.28 -2.18
C LYS A 119 4.09 -13.32 -1.14
N SER A 120 4.89 -12.86 -0.20
CA SER A 120 4.49 -11.89 0.83
C SER A 120 4.08 -10.56 0.19
N ASP A 121 4.89 -10.03 -0.71
CA ASP A 121 4.66 -8.75 -1.36
C ASP A 121 3.35 -8.75 -2.17
N ILE A 122 3.08 -9.83 -2.92
CA ILE A 122 1.82 -9.98 -3.66
C ILE A 122 0.63 -10.12 -2.71
N SER A 123 0.78 -10.84 -1.60
CA SER A 123 -0.27 -10.93 -0.58
C SER A 123 -0.56 -9.57 0.07
N VAL A 124 0.46 -8.76 0.28
CA VAL A 124 0.30 -7.40 0.84
C VAL A 124 -0.38 -6.49 -0.17
N LEU A 125 0.04 -6.49 -1.44
CA LEU A 125 -0.62 -5.76 -2.51
C LEU A 125 -2.12 -6.08 -2.56
N ALA A 126 -2.48 -7.36 -2.57
CA ALA A 126 -3.87 -7.78 -2.58
C ALA A 126 -4.63 -7.27 -1.34
N ARG A 127 -4.07 -7.43 -0.13
CA ARG A 127 -4.72 -6.96 1.11
C ARG A 127 -4.87 -5.45 1.18
N LEU A 128 -3.98 -4.68 0.59
CA LEU A 128 -4.05 -3.22 0.60
C LEU A 128 -5.09 -2.68 -0.38
N TYR A 129 -5.29 -3.32 -1.53
CA TYR A 129 -6.06 -2.75 -2.62
C TYR A 129 -7.30 -3.55 -3.04
N ALA A 130 -7.35 -4.86 -2.73
CA ALA A 130 -8.47 -5.66 -3.21
C ALA A 130 -9.72 -5.41 -2.36
N LYS A 131 -10.78 -4.95 -3.03
CA LYS A 131 -12.13 -4.86 -2.47
C LYS A 131 -12.84 -6.19 -2.65
N THR A 132 -13.28 -6.78 -1.55
CA THR A 132 -14.03 -8.04 -1.57
C THR A 132 -15.47 -7.76 -1.98
N GLN A 133 -15.93 -8.34 -3.09
CA GLN A 133 -17.34 -8.20 -3.52
C GLN A 133 -18.33 -8.99 -2.64
N MET A 134 -17.85 -9.90 -1.83
CA MET A 134 -18.66 -10.65 -0.86
C MET A 134 -18.66 -9.95 0.51
N ALA A 135 -19.17 -8.74 0.58
CA ALA A 135 -19.54 -8.12 1.85
C ALA A 135 -20.85 -8.73 2.38
N ILE A 136 -20.84 -10.04 2.66
CA ILE A 136 -21.87 -10.67 3.47
C ILE A 136 -21.17 -11.26 4.68
N VAL A 137 -21.32 -10.54 5.81
CA VAL A 137 -21.13 -11.03 7.16
C VAL A 137 -19.69 -11.40 7.54
N ALA A 138 -18.85 -10.41 7.72
CA ALA A 138 -17.85 -10.46 8.76
C ALA A 138 -17.57 -9.00 9.21
N GLU A 139 -18.18 -8.60 10.31
CA GLU A 139 -17.88 -7.35 11.03
C GLU A 139 -16.41 -7.25 11.49
N ASP A 140 -15.60 -8.28 11.25
CA ASP A 140 -14.21 -8.39 11.68
C ASP A 140 -13.18 -8.22 10.56
N VAL A 141 -13.57 -8.03 9.30
CA VAL A 141 -12.62 -7.74 8.22
C VAL A 141 -12.56 -6.23 8.02
N LEU A 142 -11.65 -5.58 8.74
CA LEU A 142 -11.26 -4.20 8.44
C LEU A 142 -10.58 -4.21 7.07
N ASP A 143 -11.31 -3.83 6.03
CA ASP A 143 -10.74 -3.58 4.72
C ASP A 143 -9.69 -2.46 4.83
N SER A 144 -8.61 -2.61 4.09
CA SER A 144 -7.61 -1.54 4.04
C SER A 144 -8.24 -0.27 3.46
N PRO A 145 -7.95 0.93 4.01
CA PRO A 145 -8.47 2.18 3.44
C PRO A 145 -8.22 2.32 1.94
N LEU A 146 -7.07 1.86 1.42
CA LEU A 146 -6.75 1.90 -0.01
C LEU A 146 -7.64 1.00 -0.87
N SER A 147 -8.35 0.03 -0.29
CA SER A 147 -9.32 -0.79 -1.03
C SER A 147 -10.53 0.03 -1.49
N GLU A 148 -10.81 1.14 -0.80
CA GLU A 148 -11.91 2.04 -1.16
C GLU A 148 -11.71 2.76 -2.48
N LEU A 149 -10.46 2.88 -2.94
CA LEU A 149 -10.15 3.41 -4.27
C LEU A 149 -10.68 2.54 -5.42
N GLY A 150 -11.09 1.29 -5.15
CA GLY A 150 -11.69 0.41 -6.14
C GLY A 150 -10.75 0.05 -7.30
N LEU A 151 -9.44 0.03 -7.07
CA LEU A 151 -8.43 -0.25 -8.10
C LEU A 151 -8.27 -1.75 -8.39
N ILE A 152 -8.56 -2.59 -7.41
CA ILE A 152 -8.52 -4.05 -7.53
C ILE A 152 -9.79 -4.63 -6.89
N PHE A 153 -10.40 -5.59 -7.57
CA PHE A 153 -11.55 -6.35 -7.07
C PHE A 153 -11.22 -7.82 -6.97
N GLU A 154 -11.61 -8.44 -5.86
CA GLU A 154 -11.49 -9.87 -5.66
C GLU A 154 -12.71 -10.61 -6.20
N HIS A 155 -12.50 -11.66 -6.98
CA HIS A 155 -13.52 -12.52 -7.55
C HIS A 155 -13.34 -13.98 -7.12
N GLY A 156 -14.27 -14.51 -6.37
CA GLY A 156 -14.23 -15.90 -5.91
C GLY A 156 -13.07 -16.16 -4.95
N LYS A 157 -12.44 -17.35 -5.06
CA LYS A 157 -11.43 -17.79 -4.07
C LYS A 157 -10.00 -17.32 -4.34
N SER A 158 -9.68 -16.85 -5.55
CA SER A 158 -8.29 -16.51 -5.92
C SER A 158 -8.16 -15.62 -7.16
N GLY A 159 -9.25 -15.21 -7.77
CA GLY A 159 -9.23 -14.33 -8.94
C GLY A 159 -9.31 -12.87 -8.55
N TYR A 160 -8.62 -12.02 -9.31
CA TYR A 160 -8.64 -10.56 -9.14
C TYR A 160 -8.87 -9.90 -10.49
N SER A 161 -9.46 -8.72 -10.47
CA SER A 161 -9.47 -7.82 -11.63
C SER A 161 -9.00 -6.43 -11.23
N SER A 162 -8.26 -5.77 -12.11
CA SER A 162 -7.95 -4.34 -11.98
C SER A 162 -8.83 -3.51 -12.90
N THR A 163 -9.27 -2.37 -12.40
CA THR A 163 -10.00 -1.38 -13.20
C THR A 163 -9.01 -0.37 -13.76
N PHE A 164 -9.00 -0.25 -15.09
CA PHE A 164 -8.31 0.82 -15.83
C PHE A 164 -9.34 1.85 -16.31
N GLN A 165 -10.35 2.15 -15.49
CA GLN A 165 -11.41 3.11 -15.82
C GLN A 165 -10.98 4.53 -15.46
N ASP A 166 -11.65 5.50 -16.11
CA ASP A 166 -11.55 6.89 -15.69
C ASP A 166 -12.04 7.02 -14.25
N HIS A 167 -11.15 7.44 -13.36
CA HIS A 167 -11.47 7.72 -11.98
C HIS A 167 -11.93 9.17 -11.88
N SER A 168 -13.24 9.40 -12.03
CA SER A 168 -13.85 10.72 -11.92
C SER A 168 -13.78 11.32 -10.51
N ASP A 169 -13.46 10.47 -9.54
CA ASP A 169 -13.27 10.79 -8.12
C ASP A 169 -11.80 11.12 -7.76
N LEU A 170 -10.88 11.03 -8.75
CA LEU A 170 -9.51 11.48 -8.58
C LEU A 170 -9.45 13.02 -8.54
N PRO A 171 -9.08 13.64 -7.42
CA PRO A 171 -8.97 15.09 -7.34
C PRO A 171 -7.94 15.65 -8.31
N SER A 172 -8.30 16.70 -9.02
CA SER A 172 -7.40 17.36 -10.00
C SER A 172 -6.11 17.87 -9.37
N GLU A 173 -6.16 18.20 -8.09
CA GLU A 173 -5.04 18.66 -7.27
C GLU A 173 -3.94 17.59 -7.12
N ILE A 174 -4.34 16.32 -7.07
CA ILE A 174 -3.40 15.18 -6.97
C ILE A 174 -2.69 14.94 -8.31
N VAL A 175 -3.33 15.23 -9.43
CA VAL A 175 -2.74 15.04 -10.77
C VAL A 175 -1.66 16.09 -11.10
N GLY A 176 -1.66 17.21 -10.39
CA GLY A 176 -0.72 18.32 -10.58
C GLY A 176 0.53 18.27 -9.69
N PHE A 177 0.69 17.22 -8.89
CA PHE A 177 1.82 17.05 -7.95
C PHE A 177 3.08 16.48 -8.62
#